data_018c2dd65398223fc6fdd7b97a13909e
#
_entry.id   018c2dd65398223fc6fdd7b97a13909e
#
_cell.length_a   1.000
_cell.length_b   1.000
_cell.length_c   1.000
_cell.angle_alpha   90.00
_cell.angle_beta   90.00
_cell.angle_gamma   90.00
#
_symmetry.space_group_name_H-M   'P 1'
#
loop_
_entity.id
_entity.type
_entity.pdbx_description
1 polymer ?
#
loop_
_entity_poly.entity_id
_entity_poly.type
_entity_poly.pdbx_seq_one_letter_code
_entity_poly.pdbx_strand_id
1 'polypeptide(L)'
;MFNDRYELTDLVLSGQKTQTRVLIKTKDEFLDGEFNWDSAGTMVTFCKNEKEFIDIKSPYFFGEEIAVTQRHKKAGENNTHNTPNTITITDIRFERLQDISDEDCLKEGVKRASLGFYVEGIKVKNWETESHRETASGCLKLFPYPQEAYATLINKMYGKGTWESNPYVWAYDFELVK
;
A
#
# COMPACT_ATOMS: atom_id res chain seq x y z
N MET A 1 -9.11 -2.53 4.63
CA MET A 1 -8.16 -1.90 3.67
C MET A 1 -6.74 -1.91 4.20
N PHE A 2 -6.45 -1.44 5.41
CA PHE A 2 -5.10 -1.37 5.97
C PHE A 2 -4.76 -2.59 6.83
N ASN A 3 -3.48 -2.96 6.91
CA ASN A 3 -3.04 -4.16 7.64
C ASN A 3 -2.49 -3.77 9.02
N ASP A 4 -3.22 -4.08 10.07
CA ASP A 4 -2.86 -3.74 11.46
C ASP A 4 -1.57 -4.43 11.95
N ARG A 5 -1.14 -5.53 11.31
CA ARG A 5 0.12 -6.21 11.65
C ARG A 5 1.35 -5.33 11.43
N TYR A 6 1.26 -4.36 10.50
CA TYR A 6 2.33 -3.43 10.16
C TYR A 6 2.01 -2.00 10.61
N GLU A 7 1.07 -1.83 11.54
CA GLU A 7 0.61 -0.55 12.08
C GLU A 7 0.11 0.44 11.02
N LEU A 8 -0.30 -0.06 9.84
CA LEU A 8 -0.72 0.80 8.73
C LEU A 8 -1.98 1.62 9.06
N THR A 9 -2.89 1.07 9.84
CA THR A 9 -4.08 1.80 10.29
C THR A 9 -3.70 2.95 11.23
N ASP A 10 -2.76 2.74 12.17
CA ASP A 10 -2.29 3.78 13.08
C ASP A 10 -1.57 4.90 12.30
N LEU A 11 -0.81 4.55 11.26
CA LEU A 11 -0.16 5.52 10.38
C LEU A 11 -1.17 6.37 9.59
N VAL A 12 -2.29 5.79 9.14
CA VAL A 12 -3.40 6.55 8.52
C VAL A 12 -4.00 7.51 9.53
N LEU A 13 -4.34 7.03 10.74
CA LEU A 13 -4.97 7.85 11.78
C LEU A 13 -4.08 8.97 12.30
N SER A 14 -2.75 8.80 12.23
CA SER A 14 -1.78 9.85 12.55
C SER A 14 -1.46 10.78 11.37
N GLY A 15 -2.00 10.53 10.18
CA GLY A 15 -1.72 11.29 8.96
C GLY A 15 -0.34 11.04 8.36
N GLN A 16 0.38 10.01 8.82
CA GLN A 16 1.70 9.65 8.28
C GLN A 16 1.59 8.81 7.00
N LYS A 17 0.53 7.99 6.90
CA LYS A 17 0.21 7.26 5.67
C LYS A 17 -0.93 7.96 4.96
N THR A 18 -0.65 8.47 3.77
CA THR A 18 -1.58 9.25 2.92
C THR A 18 -1.77 8.65 1.54
N GLN A 19 -1.19 7.48 1.29
CA GLN A 19 -1.28 6.79 0.01
C GLN A 19 -1.46 5.28 0.21
N THR A 20 -2.13 4.61 -0.71
CA THR A 20 -2.24 3.14 -0.71
C THR A 20 -2.35 2.59 -2.12
N ARG A 21 -1.70 1.44 -2.36
CA ARG A 21 -1.77 0.69 -3.62
C ARG A 21 -2.60 -0.57 -3.45
N VAL A 22 -3.54 -0.75 -4.37
CA VAL A 22 -4.43 -1.92 -4.43
C VAL A 22 -4.06 -2.74 -5.66
N LEU A 23 -3.65 -3.99 -5.45
CA LEU A 23 -3.30 -4.90 -6.53
C LEU A 23 -4.51 -5.23 -7.40
N ILE A 24 -4.31 -5.22 -8.70
CA ILE A 24 -5.32 -5.63 -9.66
C ILE A 24 -5.25 -7.14 -9.81
N LYS A 25 -6.36 -7.80 -9.52
CA LYS A 25 -6.51 -9.26 -9.62
C LYS A 25 -6.99 -9.64 -11.03
N THR A 26 -6.10 -9.56 -11.98
CA THR A 26 -6.36 -10.06 -13.33
C THR A 26 -5.19 -10.91 -13.81
N LYS A 27 -5.38 -11.68 -14.88
CA LYS A 27 -4.28 -12.44 -15.46
C LYS A 27 -3.37 -11.48 -16.22
N ASP A 28 -2.08 -11.42 -15.84
CA ASP A 28 -1.09 -10.48 -16.39
C ASP A 28 -0.95 -10.56 -17.91
N GLU A 29 -1.17 -11.72 -18.51
CA GLU A 29 -1.14 -11.91 -19.96
C GLU A 29 -2.10 -11.01 -20.76
N PHE A 30 -3.07 -10.38 -20.07
CA PHE A 30 -4.03 -9.44 -20.66
C PHE A 30 -3.64 -7.98 -20.51
N LEU A 31 -2.59 -7.67 -19.77
CA LEU A 31 -2.22 -6.29 -19.41
C LEU A 31 -0.95 -5.81 -20.12
N ASP A 32 -0.54 -6.49 -21.19
CA ASP A 32 0.55 -6.03 -22.05
C ASP A 32 -0.02 -5.16 -23.17
N GLY A 33 0.31 -3.87 -23.16
CA GLY A 33 -0.10 -2.95 -24.21
C GLY A 33 -0.43 -1.55 -23.72
N GLU A 34 -0.89 -0.73 -24.65
CA GLU A 34 -1.38 0.62 -24.36
C GLU A 34 -2.77 0.55 -23.71
N PHE A 35 -3.02 1.47 -22.82
CA PHE A 35 -4.32 1.61 -22.18
C PHE A 35 -4.84 3.04 -22.29
N ASN A 36 -6.15 3.18 -22.27
CA ASN A 36 -6.83 4.47 -22.26
C ASN A 36 -7.64 4.63 -20.98
N TRP A 37 -7.61 5.86 -20.43
CA TRP A 37 -8.46 6.24 -19.32
C TRP A 37 -9.85 6.63 -19.78
N ASP A 38 -10.87 6.33 -18.96
CA ASP A 38 -12.17 6.97 -19.12
C ASP A 38 -12.11 8.45 -18.68
N SER A 39 -13.11 9.22 -19.09
CA SER A 39 -13.19 10.65 -18.76
C SER A 39 -13.36 10.95 -17.28
N ALA A 40 -13.79 9.98 -16.49
CA ALA A 40 -13.96 10.08 -15.04
C ALA A 40 -12.72 9.68 -14.25
N GLY A 41 -11.67 9.12 -14.90
CA GLY A 41 -10.47 8.63 -14.23
C GLY A 41 -10.71 7.42 -13.34
N THR A 42 -11.75 6.64 -13.61
CA THR A 42 -12.18 5.51 -12.77
C THR A 42 -12.07 4.16 -13.45
N MET A 43 -11.76 4.15 -14.74
CA MET A 43 -11.65 2.94 -15.53
C MET A 43 -10.49 3.05 -16.50
N VAL A 44 -9.77 1.95 -16.69
CA VAL A 44 -8.72 1.80 -17.68
C VAL A 44 -9.11 0.69 -18.63
N THR A 45 -9.07 0.99 -19.92
CA THR A 45 -9.36 0.03 -21.00
C THR A 45 -8.09 -0.37 -21.71
N PHE A 46 -7.75 -1.64 -21.68
CA PHE A 46 -6.66 -2.23 -22.46
C PHE A 46 -7.19 -2.76 -23.79
N CYS A 47 -6.43 -2.51 -24.86
CA CYS A 47 -6.68 -3.08 -26.17
C CYS A 47 -5.72 -4.24 -26.42
N LYS A 48 -6.22 -5.47 -26.47
CA LYS A 48 -5.39 -6.66 -26.63
C LYS A 48 -5.03 -6.95 -28.10
N ASN A 49 -5.92 -6.76 -29.06
CA ASN A 49 -5.70 -7.11 -30.48
C ASN A 49 -6.68 -6.36 -31.40
N GLU A 50 -6.72 -5.03 -31.35
CA GLU A 50 -7.69 -4.21 -32.12
C GLU A 50 -9.19 -4.61 -32.01
N LYS A 51 -9.49 -5.78 -31.41
CA LYS A 51 -10.83 -6.36 -31.31
C LYS A 51 -11.25 -6.77 -29.90
N GLU A 52 -10.30 -6.98 -29.00
CA GLU A 52 -10.57 -7.37 -27.60
C GLU A 52 -10.20 -6.26 -26.65
N PHE A 53 -11.17 -5.74 -25.90
CA PHE A 53 -10.99 -4.71 -24.91
C PHE A 53 -11.24 -5.28 -23.52
N ILE A 54 -10.41 -4.90 -22.56
CA ILE A 54 -10.55 -5.29 -21.16
C ILE A 54 -10.67 -4.04 -20.33
N ASP A 55 -11.80 -3.87 -19.67
CA ASP A 55 -12.07 -2.76 -18.77
C ASP A 55 -11.70 -3.15 -17.34
N ILE A 56 -10.82 -2.35 -16.73
CA ILE A 56 -10.42 -2.49 -15.34
C ILE A 56 -10.92 -1.27 -14.58
N LYS A 57 -11.93 -1.49 -13.74
CA LYS A 57 -12.53 -0.43 -12.94
C LYS A 57 -11.79 -0.24 -11.63
N SER A 58 -11.62 1.01 -11.26
CA SER A 58 -11.17 1.37 -9.93
C SER A 58 -12.22 0.97 -8.90
N PRO A 59 -11.83 0.32 -7.78
CA PRO A 59 -12.74 0.03 -6.67
C PRO A 59 -13.21 1.28 -5.91
N TYR A 60 -12.54 2.40 -6.07
CA TYR A 60 -12.86 3.69 -5.43
C TYR A 60 -12.83 4.82 -6.45
N PHE A 61 -13.48 5.95 -6.14
CA PHE A 61 -13.51 7.13 -7.01
C PHE A 61 -13.06 8.40 -6.27
N PHE A 62 -12.70 9.40 -7.04
CA PHE A 62 -12.26 10.70 -6.51
C PHE A 62 -13.36 11.34 -5.65
N GLY A 63 -12.98 11.82 -4.48
CA GLY A 63 -13.90 12.42 -3.50
C GLY A 63 -14.69 11.40 -2.68
N GLU A 64 -14.50 10.10 -2.89
CA GLU A 64 -15.17 9.07 -2.08
C GLU A 64 -14.66 9.10 -0.65
N GLU A 65 -15.61 9.04 0.30
CA GLU A 65 -15.33 8.92 1.72
C GLU A 65 -15.38 7.46 2.18
N ILE A 66 -14.28 7.01 2.79
CA ILE A 66 -14.11 5.62 3.22
C ILE A 66 -13.87 5.57 4.72
N ALA A 67 -14.71 4.85 5.44
CA ALA A 67 -14.54 4.64 6.88
C ALA A 67 -13.28 3.82 7.19
N VAL A 68 -12.45 4.33 8.10
CA VAL A 68 -11.28 3.62 8.63
C VAL A 68 -11.66 2.96 9.94
N THR A 69 -11.64 1.62 9.98
CA THR A 69 -11.94 0.85 11.17
C THR A 69 -10.67 0.28 11.78
N GLN A 70 -10.45 0.50 13.06
CA GLN A 70 -9.37 -0.09 13.84
C GLN A 70 -9.93 -1.18 14.76
N ARG A 71 -9.38 -2.38 14.66
CA ARG A 71 -9.74 -3.48 15.57
C ARG A 71 -8.85 -3.41 16.80
N HIS A 72 -9.31 -2.76 17.85
CA HIS A 72 -8.64 -2.86 19.16
C HIS A 72 -9.00 -4.21 19.81
N LYS A 73 -8.07 -5.14 19.86
CA LYS A 73 -8.15 -6.29 20.78
C LYS A 73 -7.69 -5.83 22.16
N LYS A 74 -8.60 -5.34 22.99
CA LYS A 74 -8.37 -5.37 24.43
C LYS A 74 -8.55 -6.81 24.92
N ALA A 75 -7.58 -7.29 25.69
CA ALA A 75 -7.68 -8.62 26.31
C ALA A 75 -8.98 -8.68 27.15
N GLY A 76 -9.93 -9.51 26.73
CA GLY A 76 -11.21 -9.77 27.42
C GLY A 76 -12.45 -9.03 26.89
N GLU A 77 -12.36 -8.18 25.89
CA GLU A 77 -13.53 -7.52 25.28
C GLU A 77 -13.64 -7.82 23.78
N ASN A 78 -14.80 -8.37 23.38
CA ASN A 78 -15.15 -8.59 21.96
C ASN A 78 -15.68 -7.31 21.27
N ASN A 79 -15.37 -6.13 21.78
CA ASN A 79 -15.86 -4.87 21.22
C ASN A 79 -14.89 -4.34 20.18
N THR A 80 -15.29 -4.42 18.91
CA THR A 80 -14.74 -3.61 17.82
C THR A 80 -15.25 -2.18 18.03
N HIS A 81 -14.42 -1.30 18.58
CA HIS A 81 -14.70 0.13 18.52
C HIS A 81 -14.44 0.58 17.08
N ASN A 82 -15.53 0.80 16.32
CA ASN A 82 -15.45 1.55 15.07
C ASN A 82 -15.07 2.99 15.43
N THR A 83 -13.83 3.38 15.19
CA THR A 83 -13.49 4.79 15.21
C THR A 83 -14.18 5.45 14.02
N PRO A 84 -14.90 6.57 14.22
CA PRO A 84 -15.61 7.26 13.13
C PRO A 84 -14.66 8.06 12.22
N ASN A 85 -13.39 7.64 12.10
CA ASN A 85 -12.44 8.30 11.22
C ASN A 85 -12.72 7.90 9.77
N THR A 86 -12.71 8.89 8.89
CA THR A 86 -12.97 8.73 7.47
C THR A 86 -11.77 9.28 6.70
N ILE A 87 -11.43 8.65 5.59
CA ILE A 87 -10.50 9.19 4.61
C ILE A 87 -11.27 9.59 3.35
N THR A 88 -10.83 10.64 2.68
CA THR A 88 -11.34 11.05 1.37
C THR A 88 -10.29 10.79 0.31
N ILE A 89 -10.66 10.14 -0.80
CA ILE A 89 -9.76 9.91 -1.93
C ILE A 89 -9.53 11.23 -2.67
N THR A 90 -8.26 11.65 -2.79
CA THR A 90 -7.85 12.93 -3.38
C THR A 90 -7.13 12.78 -4.71
N ASP A 91 -6.63 11.58 -5.04
CA ASP A 91 -6.06 11.26 -6.34
C ASP A 91 -6.13 9.77 -6.64
N ILE A 92 -6.19 9.42 -7.93
CA ILE A 92 -6.23 8.04 -8.41
C ILE A 92 -5.28 7.90 -9.59
N ARG A 93 -4.35 6.94 -9.49
CA ARG A 93 -3.41 6.61 -10.56
C ARG A 93 -3.45 5.11 -10.86
N PHE A 94 -3.22 4.78 -12.11
CA PHE A 94 -3.03 3.42 -12.57
C PHE A 94 -1.59 3.28 -13.04
N GLU A 95 -0.81 2.43 -12.38
CA GLU A 95 0.64 2.34 -12.60
C GLU A 95 1.16 0.92 -12.34
N ARG A 96 2.39 0.63 -12.74
CA ARG A 96 3.08 -0.58 -12.30
C ARG A 96 3.51 -0.42 -10.83
N LEU A 97 3.50 -1.52 -10.09
CA LEU A 97 3.86 -1.51 -8.66
C LEU A 97 5.26 -0.96 -8.39
N GLN A 98 6.22 -1.23 -9.29
CA GLN A 98 7.61 -0.78 -9.15
C GLN A 98 7.85 0.67 -9.63
N ASP A 99 6.86 1.32 -10.25
CA ASP A 99 6.95 2.74 -10.63
C ASP A 99 6.80 3.69 -9.43
N ILE A 100 6.61 3.12 -8.23
CA ILE A 100 6.54 3.88 -6.98
C ILE A 100 7.81 4.70 -6.75
N SER A 101 7.63 6.00 -6.49
CA SER A 101 8.73 6.89 -6.10
C SER A 101 9.18 6.66 -4.64
N ASP A 102 10.37 7.17 -4.30
CA ASP A 102 10.86 7.16 -2.92
C ASP A 102 9.92 7.91 -1.97
N GLU A 103 9.37 9.04 -2.43
CA GLU A 103 8.41 9.85 -1.67
C GLU A 103 7.10 9.09 -1.43
N ASP A 104 6.61 8.40 -2.44
CA ASP A 104 5.40 7.59 -2.33
C ASP A 104 5.59 6.39 -1.41
N CYS A 105 6.78 5.80 -1.36
CA CYS A 105 7.10 4.78 -0.36
C CYS A 105 6.91 5.29 1.08
N LEU A 106 7.29 6.54 1.34
CA LEU A 106 7.09 7.15 2.67
C LEU A 106 5.59 7.38 2.94
N LYS A 107 4.83 7.85 1.94
CA LYS A 107 3.37 8.00 2.03
C LYS A 107 2.63 6.67 2.24
N GLU A 108 3.23 5.57 1.78
CA GLU A 108 2.70 4.21 1.98
C GLU A 108 2.98 3.64 3.38
N GLY A 109 3.80 4.32 4.19
CA GLY A 109 4.09 3.95 5.57
C GLY A 109 5.51 3.41 5.82
N VAL A 110 6.40 3.53 4.84
CA VAL A 110 7.84 3.34 5.07
C VAL A 110 8.34 4.51 5.91
N LYS A 111 9.11 4.23 6.94
CA LYS A 111 9.67 5.23 7.86
C LYS A 111 11.16 5.41 7.64
N ARG A 112 11.63 6.64 7.82
CA ARG A 112 13.06 6.97 7.78
C ARG A 112 13.68 6.85 9.17
N ALA A 113 14.89 6.27 9.25
CA ALA A 113 15.78 6.28 10.40
C ALA A 113 17.11 6.95 10.04
N SER A 114 18.00 7.15 11.02
CA SER A 114 19.32 7.77 10.79
C SER A 114 20.21 6.98 9.81
N LEU A 115 20.04 5.66 9.75
CA LEU A 115 20.88 4.75 8.96
C LEU A 115 20.10 4.00 7.85
N GLY A 116 18.95 4.51 7.45
CA GLY A 116 18.15 3.88 6.38
C GLY A 116 16.66 3.98 6.59
N PHE A 117 15.94 3.01 6.04
CA PHE A 117 14.48 2.99 6.03
C PHE A 117 13.96 1.69 6.67
N TYR A 118 12.76 1.71 7.21
CA TYR A 118 12.15 0.54 7.84
C TYR A 118 10.63 0.58 7.73
N VAL A 119 10.01 -0.56 7.97
CA VAL A 119 8.56 -0.71 8.12
C VAL A 119 8.30 -1.36 9.47
N GLU A 120 7.30 -0.86 10.19
CA GLU A 120 6.90 -1.48 11.47
C GLU A 120 6.51 -2.95 11.28
N GLY A 121 6.86 -3.77 12.27
CA GLY A 121 6.60 -5.21 12.22
C GLY A 121 7.51 -6.03 11.31
N ILE A 122 8.39 -5.41 10.51
CA ILE A 122 9.41 -6.14 9.74
C ILE A 122 10.69 -6.25 10.56
N LYS A 123 10.88 -7.43 11.17
CA LYS A 123 12.04 -7.71 12.04
C LYS A 123 13.17 -8.37 11.26
N VAL A 124 14.40 -8.19 11.72
CA VAL A 124 15.57 -8.93 11.23
C VAL A 124 15.41 -10.41 11.55
N LYS A 125 15.98 -11.25 10.69
CA LYS A 125 16.11 -12.69 10.92
C LYS A 125 17.41 -13.01 11.65
N ASN A 126 18.49 -12.31 11.28
CA ASN A 126 19.79 -12.44 11.89
C ASN A 126 20.31 -11.03 12.27
N TRP A 127 20.28 -10.70 13.56
CA TRP A 127 20.70 -9.41 14.12
C TRP A 127 22.20 -9.15 13.97
N GLU A 128 23.02 -10.20 13.80
CA GLU A 128 24.49 -10.05 13.65
C GLU A 128 24.89 -9.59 12.25
N THR A 129 24.10 -9.94 11.23
CA THR A 129 24.47 -9.72 9.82
C THR A 129 23.57 -8.74 9.10
N GLU A 130 22.38 -8.45 9.63
CA GLU A 130 21.43 -7.53 9.01
C GLU A 130 21.42 -6.18 9.72
N SER A 131 21.44 -5.08 8.95
CA SER A 131 21.25 -3.73 9.48
C SER A 131 19.88 -3.62 10.17
N HIS A 132 19.87 -3.11 11.40
CA HIS A 132 18.65 -3.04 12.22
C HIS A 132 18.59 -1.80 13.09
N ARG A 133 17.38 -1.51 13.57
CA ARG A 133 17.07 -0.53 14.60
C ARG A 133 16.48 -1.25 15.80
N GLU A 134 17.06 -1.08 16.94
CA GLU A 134 16.50 -1.58 18.20
C GLU A 134 15.26 -0.79 18.61
N THR A 135 14.25 -1.52 19.06
CA THR A 135 13.01 -0.98 19.60
C THR A 135 12.57 -1.80 20.80
N ALA A 136 11.62 -1.30 21.58
CA ALA A 136 11.04 -2.05 22.70
C ALA A 136 10.41 -3.40 22.29
N SER A 137 9.98 -3.53 21.01
CA SER A 137 9.38 -4.74 20.45
C SER A 137 10.37 -5.66 19.73
N GLY A 138 11.68 -5.33 19.74
CA GLY A 138 12.77 -6.07 19.09
C GLY A 138 13.45 -5.30 17.97
N CYS A 139 14.30 -6.00 17.20
CA CYS A 139 15.10 -5.37 16.16
C CYS A 139 14.34 -5.29 14.83
N LEU A 140 14.02 -4.08 14.39
CA LEU A 140 13.43 -3.80 13.07
C LEU A 140 14.52 -3.81 12.00
N LYS A 141 14.22 -4.43 10.86
CA LYS A 141 15.14 -4.46 9.73
C LYS A 141 15.27 -3.08 9.11
N LEU A 142 16.53 -2.63 8.86
CA LEU A 142 16.85 -1.43 8.10
C LEU A 142 17.20 -1.78 6.66
N PHE A 143 16.77 -0.92 5.76
CA PHE A 143 17.01 -1.01 4.33
C PHE A 143 17.72 0.26 3.85
N PRO A 144 18.63 0.16 2.87
CA PRO A 144 19.34 1.34 2.34
C PRO A 144 18.40 2.27 1.54
N TYR A 145 17.38 1.70 0.89
CA TYR A 145 16.42 2.43 0.03
C TYR A 145 14.98 2.19 0.48
N PRO A 146 14.10 3.20 0.36
CA PRO A 146 12.70 3.07 0.77
C PRO A 146 11.94 2.05 -0.07
N GLN A 147 12.26 1.90 -1.35
CA GLN A 147 11.66 0.91 -2.23
C GLN A 147 11.95 -0.53 -1.81
N GLU A 148 13.14 -0.83 -1.25
CA GLU A 148 13.46 -2.16 -0.73
C GLU A 148 12.63 -2.49 0.53
N ALA A 149 12.44 -1.49 1.40
CA ALA A 149 11.57 -1.62 2.56
C ALA A 149 10.12 -1.88 2.12
N TYR A 150 9.63 -1.11 1.15
CA TYR A 150 8.30 -1.26 0.58
C TYR A 150 8.12 -2.61 -0.14
N ALA A 151 9.08 -3.04 -0.96
CA ALA A 151 9.08 -4.36 -1.62
C ALA A 151 8.94 -5.51 -0.61
N THR A 152 9.66 -5.39 0.52
CA THR A 152 9.56 -6.38 1.59
C THR A 152 8.17 -6.38 2.24
N LEU A 153 7.56 -5.20 2.44
CA LEU A 153 6.19 -5.07 2.96
C LEU A 153 5.18 -5.72 2.00
N ILE A 154 5.25 -5.40 0.72
CA ILE A 154 4.36 -5.96 -0.31
C ILE A 154 4.46 -7.49 -0.36
N ASN A 155 5.68 -8.04 -0.42
CA ASN A 155 5.89 -9.48 -0.44
C ASN A 155 5.40 -10.17 0.84
N LYS A 156 5.38 -9.50 1.98
CA LYS A 156 4.79 -10.02 3.23
C LYS A 156 3.26 -9.92 3.28
N MET A 157 2.68 -8.92 2.66
CA MET A 157 1.22 -8.70 2.65
C MET A 157 0.51 -9.58 1.62
N TYR A 158 1.08 -9.70 0.42
CA TYR A 158 0.40 -10.30 -0.73
C TYR A 158 1.02 -11.62 -1.18
N GLY A 159 2.19 -11.97 -0.67
CA GLY A 159 2.92 -13.20 -0.99
C GLY A 159 4.28 -12.94 -1.61
N LYS A 160 5.18 -13.91 -1.43
CA LYS A 160 6.54 -13.85 -2.00
C LYS A 160 6.47 -13.80 -3.53
N GLY A 161 7.22 -12.89 -4.15
CA GLY A 161 7.27 -12.72 -5.59
C GLY A 161 6.30 -11.66 -6.14
N THR A 162 5.42 -11.10 -5.30
CA THR A 162 4.49 -10.06 -5.74
C THR A 162 5.21 -8.80 -6.23
N TRP A 163 6.25 -8.37 -5.51
CA TRP A 163 7.05 -7.21 -5.96
C TRP A 163 7.76 -7.50 -7.29
N GLU A 164 8.36 -8.66 -7.40
CA GLU A 164 9.15 -9.08 -8.56
C GLU A 164 8.29 -9.27 -9.81
N SER A 165 7.03 -9.66 -9.65
CA SER A 165 6.07 -9.76 -10.76
C SER A 165 5.62 -8.41 -11.30
N ASN A 166 5.87 -7.32 -10.56
CA ASN A 166 5.55 -5.95 -10.95
C ASN A 166 4.14 -5.76 -11.54
N PRO A 167 3.08 -6.19 -10.83
CA PRO A 167 1.71 -6.11 -11.32
C PRO A 167 1.25 -4.66 -11.46
N TYR A 168 0.20 -4.43 -12.24
CA TYR A 168 -0.51 -3.17 -12.21
C TYR A 168 -1.27 -2.99 -10.89
N VAL A 169 -1.35 -1.74 -10.45
CA VAL A 169 -2.01 -1.31 -9.23
C VAL A 169 -2.86 -0.07 -9.47
N TRP A 170 -3.89 0.07 -8.65
CA TRP A 170 -4.53 1.35 -8.40
C TRP A 170 -3.82 2.01 -7.22
N ALA A 171 -3.19 3.16 -7.44
CA ALA A 171 -2.60 3.99 -6.40
C ALA A 171 -3.59 5.11 -6.04
N TYR A 172 -3.91 5.21 -4.75
CA TYR A 172 -4.84 6.19 -4.19
C TYR A 172 -4.09 7.11 -3.24
N ASP A 173 -4.16 8.40 -3.48
CA ASP A 173 -3.85 9.39 -2.46
C ASP A 173 -5.13 9.69 -1.68
N PHE A 174 -5.00 9.94 -0.38
CA PHE A 174 -6.14 10.24 0.47
C PHE A 174 -5.75 11.16 1.62
N GLU A 175 -6.75 11.84 2.15
CA GLU A 175 -6.64 12.68 3.32
C GLU A 175 -7.57 12.19 4.44
N LEU A 176 -7.10 12.30 5.69
CA LEU A 176 -7.92 11.99 6.86
C LEU A 176 -8.91 13.13 7.10
N VAL A 177 -10.20 12.80 7.10
CA VAL A 177 -11.27 13.72 7.50
C VAL A 177 -11.30 13.78 9.03
N LYS A 178 -11.16 14.99 9.58
CA LYS A 178 -11.14 15.24 11.03
C LYS A 178 -12.53 15.65 11.52
#